data_b7ea3a892c1a7ea11be7bb042148cd15
#
_entry.id   b7ea3a892c1a7ea11be7bb042148cd15
#
_cell.length_a   1.000
_cell.length_b   1.000
_cell.length_c   1.000
_cell.angle_alpha   90.00
_cell.angle_beta   90.00
_cell.angle_gamma   90.00
#
_symmetry.space_group_name_H-M   'P 1'
#
loop_
_entity.id
_entity.type
_entity.pdbx_description
1 polymer ?
#
loop_
_entity_poly.entity_id
_entity_poly.type
_entity_poly.pdbx_seq_one_letter_code
_entity_poly.pdbx_strand_id
1 'polypeptide(L)'
;MKFLVIRKPRAGAIIQPTSQLIRAQKEGLLSAIKRGEADCAYAFVGGGGISILNANSTEEVNQRLFSSPLGFFYDFEVRPLADYGQFMDTVAQALEAREKQSR
;
A
#
# COMPACT_ATOMS: atom_id res chain seq x y z
N MET A 1 7.18 -5.31 -7.65
CA MET A 1 6.42 -5.87 -6.52
C MET A 1 5.29 -4.92 -6.16
N LYS A 2 4.18 -5.46 -5.73
CA LYS A 2 3.02 -4.66 -5.33
C LYS A 2 2.87 -4.69 -3.81
N PHE A 3 2.49 -3.53 -3.26
CA PHE A 3 2.30 -3.35 -1.82
C PHE A 3 0.97 -2.65 -1.58
N LEU A 4 0.14 -3.25 -0.73
CA LEU A 4 -1.05 -2.59 -0.22
C LEU A 4 -0.63 -1.66 0.90
N VAL A 5 -1.02 -0.40 0.79
CA VAL A 5 -0.78 0.61 1.82
C VAL A 5 -2.12 1.04 2.37
N ILE A 6 -2.30 0.89 3.67
CA ILE A 6 -3.48 1.37 4.39
C ILE A 6 -3.05 2.57 5.21
N ARG A 7 -3.69 3.71 4.99
CA ARG A 7 -3.43 4.96 5.71
C ARG A 7 -4.55 5.23 6.69
N LYS A 8 -4.18 5.41 7.95
CA LYS A 8 -5.12 5.78 9.01
C LYS A 8 -4.68 7.11 9.58
N PRO A 9 -5.60 8.08 9.78
CA PRO A 9 -5.25 9.33 10.44
C PRO A 9 -4.65 9.02 11.81
N ARG A 10 -3.54 9.70 12.14
CA ARG A 10 -2.87 9.50 13.41
C ARG A 10 -3.74 10.04 14.53
N ALA A 11 -4.06 9.20 15.52
CA ALA A 11 -4.84 9.60 16.68
C ALA A 11 -4.06 10.60 17.53
N GLY A 12 -4.75 11.63 18.04
CA GLY A 12 -4.15 12.63 18.91
C GLY A 12 -3.23 13.62 18.21
N ALA A 13 -3.26 13.68 16.87
CA ALA A 13 -2.51 14.69 16.12
C ALA A 13 -3.02 16.08 16.48
N ILE A 14 -2.13 16.91 17.07
CA ILE A 14 -2.48 18.28 17.48
C ILE A 14 -2.48 19.22 16.29
N ILE A 15 -1.65 18.92 15.28
CA ILE A 15 -1.48 19.77 14.11
C ILE A 15 -2.27 19.18 12.96
N GLN A 16 -3.18 19.99 12.41
CA GLN A 16 -3.94 19.59 11.23
C GLN A 16 -3.18 19.94 9.96
N PRO A 17 -3.27 19.11 8.91
CA PRO A 17 -2.64 19.45 7.63
C PRO A 17 -3.32 20.68 7.00
N THR A 18 -2.53 21.47 6.30
CA THR A 18 -3.06 22.62 5.56
C THR A 18 -3.74 22.16 4.27
N SER A 19 -4.61 22.99 3.72
CA SER A 19 -5.24 22.70 2.43
C SER A 19 -4.21 22.54 1.32
N GLN A 20 -3.10 23.27 1.38
CA GLN A 20 -2.01 23.16 0.42
C GLN A 20 -1.36 21.79 0.47
N LEU A 21 -1.10 21.26 1.66
CA LEU A 21 -0.52 19.90 1.81
C LEU A 21 -1.47 18.82 1.31
N ILE A 22 -2.77 18.96 1.57
CA ILE A 22 -3.79 18.02 1.08
C ILE A 22 -3.82 18.00 -0.44
N ARG A 23 -3.78 19.17 -1.09
CA ARG A 23 -3.75 19.24 -2.55
C ARG A 23 -2.47 18.66 -3.12
N ALA A 24 -1.33 18.91 -2.49
CA ALA A 24 -0.05 18.34 -2.90
C ALA A 24 -0.06 16.82 -2.80
N GLN A 25 -0.64 16.27 -1.73
CA GLN A 25 -0.78 14.83 -1.57
C GLN A 25 -1.63 14.22 -2.68
N LYS A 26 -2.77 14.82 -2.98
CA LYS A 26 -3.65 14.39 -4.06
C LYS A 26 -2.89 14.35 -5.39
N GLU A 27 -2.24 15.44 -5.74
CA GLU A 27 -1.53 15.53 -7.02
C GLU A 27 -0.36 14.57 -7.12
N GLY A 28 0.38 14.39 -6.04
CA GLY A 28 1.48 13.44 -6.00
C GLY A 28 1.02 12.01 -6.23
N LEU A 29 -0.07 11.61 -5.59
CA LEU A 29 -0.58 10.24 -5.72
C LEU A 29 -1.22 10.01 -7.10
N LEU A 30 -1.98 10.97 -7.62
CA LEU A 30 -2.53 10.85 -8.97
C LEU A 30 -1.44 10.81 -10.03
N SER A 31 -0.36 11.57 -9.86
CA SER A 31 0.80 11.51 -10.74
C SER A 31 1.50 10.15 -10.66
N ALA A 32 1.63 9.58 -9.48
CA ALA A 32 2.20 8.24 -9.30
C ALA A 32 1.39 7.19 -10.06
N ILE A 33 0.06 7.30 -10.05
CA ILE A 33 -0.80 6.41 -10.83
C ILE A 33 -0.53 6.56 -12.33
N LYS A 34 -0.39 7.78 -12.82
CA LYS A 34 -0.09 8.03 -14.23
C LYS A 34 1.26 7.44 -14.65
N ARG A 35 2.25 7.48 -13.76
CA ARG A 35 3.61 6.95 -14.04
C ARG A 35 3.73 5.44 -13.82
N GLY A 36 2.66 4.78 -13.38
CA GLY A 36 2.71 3.35 -13.07
C GLY A 36 3.40 3.02 -11.75
N GLU A 37 3.68 4.01 -10.91
CA GLU A 37 4.27 3.82 -9.58
C GLU A 37 3.22 3.41 -8.54
N ALA A 38 1.96 3.61 -8.85
CA ALA A 38 0.82 3.12 -8.09
C ALA A 38 -0.25 2.62 -9.05
N ASP A 39 -0.98 1.58 -8.66
CA ASP A 39 -2.09 1.05 -9.45
C ASP A 39 -3.38 1.83 -9.20
N CYS A 40 -3.62 2.20 -7.96
CA CYS A 40 -4.87 2.82 -7.55
C CYS A 40 -4.71 3.54 -6.21
N ALA A 41 -5.68 4.38 -5.90
CA ALA A 41 -5.81 5.02 -4.60
C ALA A 41 -7.30 5.27 -4.33
N TYR A 42 -7.73 4.95 -3.12
CA TYR A 42 -9.10 5.18 -2.66
C TYR A 42 -9.07 5.75 -1.25
N ALA A 43 -10.01 6.63 -0.96
CA ALA A 43 -10.18 7.16 0.38
C ALA A 43 -11.26 6.38 1.13
N PHE A 44 -11.08 6.18 2.44
CA PHE A 44 -12.17 5.73 3.29
C PHE A 44 -13.10 6.90 3.57
N VAL A 45 -14.39 6.62 3.62
CA VAL A 45 -15.35 7.61 4.08
C VAL A 45 -15.00 7.98 5.53
N GLY A 46 -14.80 9.26 5.78
CA GLY A 46 -14.41 9.75 7.11
C GLY A 46 -12.92 9.94 7.32
N GLY A 47 -12.07 9.47 6.40
CA GLY A 47 -10.63 9.72 6.47
C GLY A 47 -9.77 8.48 6.37
N GLY A 48 -8.55 8.69 5.93
CA GLY A 48 -7.64 7.60 5.60
C GLY A 48 -7.93 7.00 4.24
N GLY A 49 -7.31 5.90 3.91
CA GLY A 49 -7.53 5.27 2.62
C GLY A 49 -6.56 4.14 2.32
N ILE A 50 -6.64 3.65 1.10
CA ILE A 50 -5.75 2.61 0.60
C ILE A 50 -5.13 3.03 -0.73
N SER A 51 -3.96 2.48 -1.00
CA SER A 51 -3.33 2.52 -2.32
C SER A 51 -2.57 1.22 -2.55
N ILE A 52 -2.35 0.89 -3.83
CA ILE A 52 -1.47 -0.20 -4.20
C ILE A 52 -0.29 0.44 -4.91
N LEU A 53 0.90 0.30 -4.31
CA LEU A 53 2.13 0.86 -4.83
C LEU A 53 2.95 -0.20 -5.54
N ASN A 54 3.60 0.20 -6.62
CA ASN A 54 4.60 -0.61 -7.31
C ASN A 54 5.98 -0.13 -6.87
N ALA A 55 6.77 -1.02 -6.29
CA ALA A 55 8.09 -0.69 -5.78
C ALA A 55 8.99 -1.93 -5.84
N ASN A 56 10.29 -1.71 -5.76
CA ASN A 56 11.26 -2.79 -5.83
C ASN A 56 11.58 -3.40 -4.47
N SER A 57 11.30 -2.66 -3.39
CA SER A 57 11.62 -3.10 -2.03
C SER A 57 10.72 -2.43 -1.02
N THR A 58 10.70 -2.98 0.20
CA THR A 58 9.99 -2.38 1.34
C THR A 58 10.63 -1.05 1.74
N GLU A 59 11.94 -0.93 1.61
CA GLU A 59 12.67 0.31 1.90
C GLU A 59 12.22 1.44 0.98
N GLU A 60 12.02 1.14 -0.31
CA GLU A 60 11.50 2.11 -1.27
C GLU A 60 10.10 2.58 -0.90
N VAL A 61 9.22 1.65 -0.49
CA VAL A 61 7.86 2.00 -0.03
C VAL A 61 7.95 2.93 1.17
N ASN A 62 8.75 2.57 2.16
CA ASN A 62 8.93 3.36 3.37
C ASN A 62 9.41 4.78 3.04
N GLN A 63 10.41 4.89 2.18
CA GLN A 63 10.95 6.18 1.76
C GLN A 63 9.88 7.03 1.07
N ARG A 64 9.10 6.43 0.17
CA ARG A 64 8.03 7.13 -0.56
C ARG A 64 6.95 7.63 0.38
N LEU A 65 6.54 6.82 1.38
CA LEU A 65 5.50 7.20 2.34
C LEU A 65 5.93 8.39 3.20
N PHE A 66 7.14 8.35 3.74
CA PHE A 66 7.61 9.41 4.63
C PHE A 66 8.11 10.66 3.91
N SER A 67 8.37 10.58 2.60
CA SER A 67 8.66 11.76 1.79
C SER A 67 7.41 12.40 1.18
N SER A 68 6.25 11.78 1.33
CA SER A 68 5.00 12.36 0.81
C SER A 68 4.52 13.51 1.70
N PRO A 69 3.75 14.47 1.14
CA PRO A 69 3.32 15.67 1.89
C PRO A 69 2.59 15.38 3.20
N LEU A 70 1.79 14.30 3.26
CA LEU A 70 1.04 13.93 4.45
C LEU A 70 1.66 12.76 5.21
N GLY A 71 2.92 12.40 4.93
CA GLY A 71 3.54 11.20 5.49
C GLY A 71 3.55 11.12 7.00
N PHE A 72 3.67 12.26 7.70
CA PHE A 72 3.69 12.29 9.15
C PHE A 72 2.32 12.46 9.80
N PHE A 73 1.26 12.59 9.00
CA PHE A 73 -0.11 12.74 9.49
C PHE A 73 -0.88 11.43 9.59
N TYR A 74 -0.28 10.32 9.10
CA TYR A 74 -0.91 9.02 9.05
C TYR A 74 -0.08 7.97 9.75
N ASP A 75 -0.76 6.97 10.28
CA ASP A 75 -0.18 5.68 10.57
C ASP A 75 -0.39 4.78 9.36
N PHE A 76 0.63 4.03 9.00
CA PHE A 76 0.59 3.17 7.81
C PHE A 76 0.64 1.71 8.19
N GLU A 77 -0.16 0.91 7.48
CA GLU A 77 -0.01 -0.53 7.44
C GLU A 77 0.36 -0.90 6.01
N VAL A 78 1.47 -1.61 5.83
CA VAL A 78 1.97 -1.98 4.52
C VAL A 78 2.04 -3.50 4.43
N ARG A 79 1.42 -4.06 3.38
CA ARG A 79 1.43 -5.50 3.15
C ARG A 79 1.93 -5.78 1.74
N PRO A 80 2.97 -6.62 1.58
CA PRO A 80 3.36 -7.08 0.25
C PRO A 80 2.27 -7.98 -0.31
N LEU A 81 2.04 -7.87 -1.61
CA LEU A 81 1.01 -8.64 -2.31
C LEU A 81 1.66 -9.65 -3.24
N ALA A 82 1.14 -10.86 -3.24
CA ALA A 82 1.51 -11.89 -4.20
C ALA A 82 0.45 -11.93 -5.32
N ASP A 83 0.86 -12.38 -6.50
CA ASP A 83 -0.09 -12.67 -7.56
C ASP A 83 -1.02 -13.81 -7.12
N TYR A 84 -2.33 -13.60 -7.26
CA TYR A 84 -3.32 -14.55 -6.75
C TYR A 84 -3.19 -15.92 -7.41
N GLY A 85 -3.04 -15.96 -8.74
CA GLY A 85 -2.90 -17.21 -9.47
C GLY A 85 -1.67 -17.99 -9.07
N GLN A 86 -0.52 -17.33 -9.00
CA GLN A 86 0.72 -17.97 -8.56
C GLN A 86 0.65 -18.44 -7.11
N PHE A 87 0.03 -17.66 -6.24
CA PHE A 87 -0.16 -18.05 -4.84
C PHE A 87 -0.99 -19.32 -4.74
N MET A 88 -2.11 -19.40 -5.46
CA MET A 88 -2.98 -20.57 -5.43
C MET A 88 -2.30 -21.79 -6.04
N ASP A 89 -1.52 -21.63 -7.09
CA ASP A 89 -0.74 -22.71 -7.67
C ASP A 89 0.29 -23.26 -6.67
N THR A 90 0.94 -22.37 -5.94
CA THR A 90 1.91 -22.77 -4.90
C THR A 90 1.23 -23.56 -3.78
N VAL A 91 0.06 -23.12 -3.34
CA VAL A 91 -0.72 -23.83 -2.33
C VAL A 91 -1.15 -25.20 -2.84
N ALA A 92 -1.65 -25.28 -4.08
CA ALA A 92 -2.06 -26.55 -4.68
C ALA A 92 -0.91 -27.54 -4.77
N GLN A 93 0.26 -27.08 -5.21
CA GLN A 93 1.47 -27.92 -5.29
C GLN A 93 1.91 -28.43 -3.92
N ALA A 94 1.85 -27.57 -2.91
CA ALA A 94 2.21 -27.97 -1.55
C ALA A 94 1.25 -29.03 -1.01
N LEU A 95 -0.04 -28.90 -1.27
CA LEU A 95 -1.04 -29.88 -0.86
C LEU A 95 -0.87 -31.20 -1.60
N GLU A 96 -0.62 -31.16 -2.92
CA GLU A 96 -0.36 -32.35 -3.71
C GLU A 96 0.86 -33.14 -3.18
N ALA A 97 1.92 -32.44 -2.82
CA ALA A 97 3.11 -33.08 -2.23
C ALA A 97 2.79 -33.78 -0.90
N ARG A 98 1.95 -33.13 -0.05
CA ARG A 98 1.51 -33.75 1.21
C ARG A 98 0.60 -34.93 1.00
N GLU A 99 -0.30 -34.89 0.04
CA GLU A 99 -1.20 -35.98 -0.32
C GLU A 99 -0.41 -37.18 -0.79
N LYS A 100 0.65 -37.00 -1.59
CA LYS A 100 1.53 -38.08 -2.03
C LYS A 100 2.29 -38.72 -0.89
N GLN A 101 2.71 -37.96 0.10
CA GLN A 101 3.40 -38.48 1.28
C GLN A 101 2.49 -39.29 2.19
N SER A 102 1.19 -39.02 2.15
CA SER A 102 0.21 -39.72 2.99
C SER A 102 -0.21 -41.07 2.45
N ARG A 103 0.26 -41.43 1.25
CA ARG A 103 -0.09 -42.73 0.60
C ARG A 103 0.96 -43.79 0.91
#